data_9b271e9c6fbf17f0460405efc531e7e8
#
_entry.id   9b271e9c6fbf17f0460405efc531e7e8
#
_cell.length_a   1.000
_cell.length_b   1.000
_cell.length_c   1.000
_cell.angle_alpha   90.00
_cell.angle_beta   90.00
_cell.angle_gamma   90.00
#
_symmetry.space_group_name_H-M   'P 1'
#
loop_
_entity.id
_entity.type
_entity.pdbx_description
1 polymer ?
#
loop_
_entity_poly.entity_id
_entity_poly.type
_entity_poly.pdbx_seq_one_letter_code
_entity_poly.pdbx_strand_id
1 'polypeptide(L)'
;MIELAAIEAARERIAGAAVRTPLVRLHVEDAPAEIYLKLENLQPINSFKIRGATNAIMLASAAERAKGLVTASAGNMAQGVAWAARALGLPATIVVPEHAPEAKLAAITRLGGQVRKLPYDDWWNVIITGHVDGTDGLFLHPVQDPGVMAGNGTIGLEILDDLPDPDAIVIPYGGGGLTVGVASAIRALSPQTRIVTAEPETAAALVAAIGAGQPTDVDYRASFVDGSGSRCVLDSMWPLVAPLVDAALAIPVAEVAAAVRTLAERVRVIAEGAGALAPAAALTGLAGTGKVVCIVSGGNINLSKLADILGGATE
;
A
#
# COMPACT_ATOMS: atom_id res chain seq x y z
N MET A 1 17.06 3.44 -4.48
CA MET A 1 15.95 3.84 -5.38
C MET A 1 15.73 2.79 -6.45
N ILE A 2 14.51 2.66 -6.93
CA ILE A 2 14.19 1.85 -8.13
C ILE A 2 14.51 2.70 -9.36
N GLU A 3 15.17 2.11 -10.34
CA GLU A 3 15.52 2.79 -11.59
C GLU A 3 14.27 3.20 -12.36
N LEU A 4 14.23 4.42 -12.90
CA LEU A 4 13.07 4.95 -13.64
C LEU A 4 12.69 4.02 -14.81
N ALA A 5 13.67 3.55 -15.56
CA ALA A 5 13.45 2.61 -16.68
C ALA A 5 12.75 1.31 -16.25
N ALA A 6 13.00 0.82 -15.01
CA ALA A 6 12.31 -0.36 -14.48
C ALA A 6 10.85 -0.05 -14.16
N ILE A 7 10.54 1.18 -13.71
CA ILE A 7 9.18 1.64 -13.42
C ILE A 7 8.40 1.85 -14.73
N GLU A 8 9.03 2.44 -15.75
CA GLU A 8 8.43 2.61 -17.08
C GLU A 8 8.14 1.26 -17.74
N ALA A 9 9.09 0.34 -17.69
CA ALA A 9 8.87 -1.03 -18.18
C ALA A 9 7.79 -1.77 -17.37
N ALA A 10 7.63 -1.47 -16.08
CA ALA A 10 6.53 -2.00 -15.26
C ALA A 10 5.19 -1.46 -15.74
N ARG A 11 5.07 -0.18 -16.10
CA ARG A 11 3.84 0.42 -16.63
C ARG A 11 3.34 -0.34 -17.86
N GLU A 12 4.24 -0.60 -18.80
CA GLU A 12 3.90 -1.38 -20.01
C GLU A 12 3.50 -2.84 -19.67
N ARG A 13 4.22 -3.44 -18.71
CA ARG A 13 4.02 -4.85 -18.35
C ARG A 13 2.70 -5.09 -17.63
N ILE A 14 2.24 -4.15 -16.79
CA ILE A 14 0.97 -4.27 -16.05
C ILE A 14 -0.24 -3.73 -16.82
N ALA A 15 -0.03 -3.20 -18.04
CA ALA A 15 -1.11 -2.72 -18.89
C ALA A 15 -2.15 -3.84 -19.12
N GLY A 16 -3.42 -3.51 -18.93
CA GLY A 16 -4.51 -4.51 -19.02
C GLY A 16 -4.78 -5.31 -17.74
N ALA A 17 -3.86 -5.30 -16.76
CA ALA A 17 -4.07 -5.89 -15.43
C ALA A 17 -4.44 -4.83 -14.39
N ALA A 18 -3.61 -3.80 -14.25
CA ALA A 18 -3.92 -2.65 -13.43
C ALA A 18 -4.62 -1.57 -14.26
N VAL A 19 -5.56 -0.87 -13.63
CA VAL A 19 -6.27 0.25 -14.24
C VAL A 19 -5.49 1.53 -13.97
N ARG A 20 -5.38 2.44 -14.98
CA ARG A 20 -4.99 3.82 -14.72
C ARG A 20 -6.11 4.47 -13.91
N THR A 21 -5.89 4.63 -12.61
CA THR A 21 -6.90 5.20 -11.72
C THR A 21 -6.96 6.72 -11.87
N PRO A 22 -8.12 7.33 -11.66
CA PRO A 22 -8.25 8.77 -11.78
C PRO A 22 -7.51 9.52 -10.67
N LEU A 23 -7.02 10.72 -11.00
CA LEU A 23 -6.61 11.74 -10.06
C LEU A 23 -7.76 12.77 -9.98
N VAL A 24 -8.40 12.90 -8.81
CA VAL A 24 -9.55 13.78 -8.63
C VAL A 24 -9.29 14.81 -7.53
N ARG A 25 -9.79 16.03 -7.69
CA ARG A 25 -9.71 17.06 -6.65
C ARG A 25 -10.73 16.78 -5.56
N LEU A 26 -10.30 16.84 -4.30
CA LEU A 26 -11.18 16.82 -3.14
C LEU A 26 -11.62 18.25 -2.81
N HIS A 27 -12.92 18.51 -2.94
CA HIS A 27 -13.50 19.80 -2.59
C HIS A 27 -14.04 19.77 -1.16
N VAL A 28 -13.31 20.42 -0.25
CA VAL A 28 -13.70 20.66 1.14
C VAL A 28 -13.54 22.14 1.41
N GLU A 29 -14.52 22.73 2.09
CA GLU A 29 -14.46 24.13 2.53
C GLU A 29 -13.32 24.31 3.53
N ASP A 30 -12.61 25.43 3.42
CA ASP A 30 -11.47 25.76 4.31
C ASP A 30 -10.34 24.71 4.34
N ALA A 31 -10.20 23.93 3.27
CA ALA A 31 -9.12 22.97 3.15
C ALA A 31 -7.74 23.68 3.22
N PRO A 32 -6.77 23.15 3.98
CA PRO A 32 -5.44 23.79 4.15
C PRO A 32 -4.60 23.75 2.87
N ALA A 33 -5.00 22.96 1.87
CA ALA A 33 -4.29 22.77 0.60
C ALA A 33 -5.26 22.49 -0.55
N GLU A 34 -4.76 22.52 -1.78
CA GLU A 34 -5.44 21.95 -2.93
C GLU A 34 -5.22 20.44 -2.96
N ILE A 35 -6.18 19.69 -2.38
CA ILE A 35 -6.03 18.25 -2.17
C ILE A 35 -6.50 17.48 -3.41
N TYR A 36 -5.63 16.62 -3.94
CA TYR A 36 -5.91 15.69 -5.03
C TYR A 36 -5.82 14.26 -4.54
N LEU A 37 -6.69 13.38 -5.01
CA LEU A 37 -6.81 11.99 -4.60
C LEU A 37 -6.45 11.08 -5.77
N LYS A 38 -5.39 10.29 -5.64
CA LYS A 38 -5.07 9.17 -6.55
C LYS A 38 -5.80 7.94 -6.06
N LEU A 39 -6.86 7.54 -6.76
CA LEU A 39 -7.86 6.58 -6.27
C LEU A 39 -7.47 5.12 -6.54
N GLU A 40 -6.42 4.62 -5.89
CA GLU A 40 -5.99 3.22 -6.02
C GLU A 40 -6.98 2.20 -5.39
N ASN A 41 -7.92 2.66 -4.59
CA ASN A 41 -9.05 1.87 -4.13
C ASN A 41 -10.03 1.48 -5.27
N LEU A 42 -9.90 2.04 -6.47
CA LEU A 42 -10.68 1.69 -7.66
C LEU A 42 -10.02 0.61 -8.54
N GLN A 43 -8.90 0.06 -8.14
CA GLN A 43 -8.29 -1.08 -8.80
C GLN A 43 -9.20 -2.34 -8.73
N PRO A 44 -9.07 -3.31 -9.65
CA PRO A 44 -9.88 -4.54 -9.66
C PRO A 44 -9.94 -5.33 -8.35
N ILE A 45 -8.91 -5.19 -7.50
CA ILE A 45 -8.86 -5.79 -6.16
C ILE A 45 -9.08 -4.75 -5.04
N ASN A 46 -9.57 -3.57 -5.38
CA ASN A 46 -9.78 -2.43 -4.50
C ASN A 46 -8.50 -1.96 -3.78
N SER A 47 -7.31 -2.18 -4.34
CA SER A 47 -6.04 -1.66 -3.79
C SER A 47 -4.92 -1.63 -4.82
N PHE A 48 -3.92 -0.77 -4.59
CA PHE A 48 -2.73 -0.60 -5.42
C PHE A 48 -1.89 -1.89 -5.58
N LYS A 49 -2.06 -2.86 -4.69
CA LYS A 49 -1.22 -4.07 -4.63
C LYS A 49 -1.23 -4.89 -5.92
N ILE A 50 -2.27 -4.76 -6.74
CA ILE A 50 -2.33 -5.40 -8.06
C ILE A 50 -1.15 -5.00 -8.94
N ARG A 51 -0.69 -3.75 -8.87
CA ARG A 51 0.41 -3.21 -9.68
C ARG A 51 1.71 -3.95 -9.42
N GLY A 52 2.13 -3.96 -8.15
CA GLY A 52 3.36 -4.63 -7.74
C GLY A 52 3.28 -6.14 -7.90
N ALA A 53 2.19 -6.77 -7.48
CA ALA A 53 2.00 -8.20 -7.60
C ALA A 53 2.08 -8.66 -9.06
N THR A 54 1.35 -8.02 -9.97
CA THR A 54 1.38 -8.36 -11.40
C THR A 54 2.77 -8.15 -11.99
N ASN A 55 3.42 -7.01 -11.71
CA ASN A 55 4.74 -6.73 -12.27
C ASN A 55 5.79 -7.77 -11.83
N ALA A 56 5.84 -8.10 -10.55
CA ALA A 56 6.79 -9.09 -10.02
C ALA A 56 6.55 -10.48 -10.63
N ILE A 57 5.29 -10.90 -10.74
CA ILE A 57 4.93 -12.18 -11.38
C ILE A 57 5.38 -12.19 -12.85
N MET A 58 5.13 -11.13 -13.59
CA MET A 58 5.45 -11.05 -15.01
C MET A 58 6.94 -10.91 -15.30
N LEU A 59 7.75 -10.46 -14.34
CA LEU A 59 9.21 -10.43 -14.43
C LEU A 59 9.83 -11.83 -14.34
N ALA A 60 9.19 -12.73 -13.59
CA ALA A 60 9.68 -14.10 -13.45
C ALA A 60 9.55 -14.87 -14.78
N SER A 61 10.46 -15.81 -15.01
CA SER A 61 10.42 -16.70 -16.17
C SER A 61 9.17 -17.60 -16.17
N ALA A 62 8.79 -18.11 -17.33
CA ALA A 62 7.67 -19.06 -17.44
C ALA A 62 7.91 -20.32 -16.58
N ALA A 63 9.16 -20.77 -16.48
CA ALA A 63 9.53 -21.94 -15.67
C ALA A 63 9.36 -21.70 -14.16
N GLU A 64 9.73 -20.50 -13.67
CA GLU A 64 9.51 -20.12 -12.26
C GLU A 64 8.01 -20.00 -11.94
N ARG A 65 7.25 -19.33 -12.80
CA ARG A 65 5.80 -19.19 -12.65
C ARG A 65 5.06 -20.53 -12.67
N ALA A 66 5.51 -21.49 -13.51
CA ALA A 66 4.90 -22.81 -13.62
C ALA A 66 4.98 -23.62 -12.32
N LYS A 67 5.89 -23.29 -11.40
CA LYS A 67 5.97 -23.90 -10.06
C LYS A 67 4.84 -23.42 -9.12
N GLY A 68 4.02 -22.44 -9.55
CA GLY A 68 3.03 -21.79 -8.74
C GLY A 68 3.58 -20.55 -8.02
N LEU A 69 2.67 -19.75 -7.46
CA LEU A 69 2.98 -18.50 -6.76
C LEU A 69 2.77 -18.66 -5.27
N VAL A 70 3.60 -18.03 -4.47
CA VAL A 70 3.51 -18.07 -3.00
C VAL A 70 3.65 -16.64 -2.47
N THR A 71 2.86 -16.28 -1.48
CA THR A 71 3.06 -15.04 -0.69
C THR A 71 2.59 -15.24 0.75
N ALA A 72 3.16 -14.48 1.67
CA ALA A 72 2.75 -14.45 3.08
C ALA A 72 2.02 -13.14 3.39
N SER A 73 0.71 -13.16 3.33
CA SER A 73 -0.15 -12.01 3.61
C SER A 73 -1.61 -12.44 3.77
N ALA A 74 -2.35 -11.83 4.70
CA ALA A 74 -3.80 -12.00 4.80
C ALA A 74 -4.58 -10.82 4.20
N GLY A 75 -3.89 -9.78 3.69
CA GLY A 75 -4.48 -8.52 3.23
C GLY A 75 -4.43 -8.32 1.71
N ASN A 76 -4.22 -7.07 1.31
CA ASN A 76 -4.27 -6.63 -0.09
C ASN A 76 -3.23 -7.31 -0.99
N MET A 77 -2.03 -7.65 -0.47
CA MET A 77 -1.03 -8.37 -1.27
C MET A 77 -1.49 -9.78 -1.63
N ALA A 78 -2.10 -10.48 -0.68
CA ALA A 78 -2.71 -11.79 -0.91
C ALA A 78 -3.73 -11.75 -2.05
N GLN A 79 -4.61 -10.75 -2.04
CA GLN A 79 -5.61 -10.55 -3.08
C GLN A 79 -4.96 -10.23 -4.42
N GLY A 80 -3.92 -9.40 -4.45
CA GLY A 80 -3.15 -9.08 -5.66
C GLY A 80 -2.51 -10.30 -6.31
N VAL A 81 -1.85 -11.14 -5.51
CA VAL A 81 -1.22 -12.38 -6.00
C VAL A 81 -2.27 -13.37 -6.48
N ALA A 82 -3.34 -13.59 -5.69
CA ALA A 82 -4.41 -14.52 -6.06
C ALA A 82 -5.11 -14.09 -7.37
N TRP A 83 -5.40 -12.79 -7.51
CA TRP A 83 -6.02 -12.23 -8.72
C TRP A 83 -5.12 -12.41 -9.95
N ALA A 84 -3.84 -12.05 -9.85
CA ALA A 84 -2.89 -12.16 -10.96
C ALA A 84 -2.63 -13.62 -11.33
N ALA A 85 -2.51 -14.51 -10.35
CA ALA A 85 -2.40 -15.95 -10.56
C ALA A 85 -3.58 -16.51 -11.35
N ARG A 86 -4.80 -16.15 -10.93
CA ARG A 86 -6.03 -16.56 -11.63
C ARG A 86 -6.06 -16.07 -13.08
N ALA A 87 -5.68 -14.83 -13.32
CA ALA A 87 -5.64 -14.26 -14.68
C ALA A 87 -4.65 -15.00 -15.60
N LEU A 88 -3.57 -15.56 -15.02
CA LEU A 88 -2.53 -16.30 -15.73
C LEU A 88 -2.77 -17.83 -15.73
N GLY A 89 -3.82 -18.33 -15.09
CA GLY A 89 -4.08 -19.77 -14.95
C GLY A 89 -3.07 -20.51 -14.07
N LEU A 90 -2.47 -19.81 -13.09
CA LEU A 90 -1.43 -20.35 -12.19
C LEU A 90 -2.01 -20.66 -10.80
N PRO A 91 -1.52 -21.70 -10.11
CA PRO A 91 -1.85 -21.91 -8.71
C PRO A 91 -1.18 -20.84 -7.82
N ALA A 92 -1.88 -20.40 -6.76
CA ALA A 92 -1.34 -19.48 -5.77
C ALA A 92 -1.60 -19.99 -4.34
N THR A 93 -0.53 -20.18 -3.58
CA THR A 93 -0.57 -20.50 -2.16
C THR A 93 -0.38 -19.24 -1.34
N ILE A 94 -1.38 -18.92 -0.54
CA ILE A 94 -1.40 -17.73 0.31
C ILE A 94 -1.24 -18.15 1.77
N VAL A 95 -0.06 -17.88 2.31
CA VAL A 95 0.26 -18.22 3.70
C VAL A 95 -0.26 -17.10 4.62
N VAL A 96 -1.06 -17.47 5.60
CA VAL A 96 -1.72 -16.53 6.51
C VAL A 96 -1.54 -16.97 7.97
N PRO A 97 -1.55 -16.06 8.96
CA PRO A 97 -1.56 -16.46 10.35
C PRO A 97 -2.91 -17.10 10.71
N GLU A 98 -2.91 -18.05 11.65
CA GLU A 98 -4.09 -18.82 12.09
C GLU A 98 -5.29 -17.94 12.46
N HIS A 99 -5.02 -16.81 13.11
CA HIS A 99 -6.02 -15.86 13.59
C HIS A 99 -6.50 -14.86 12.51
N ALA A 100 -6.10 -15.05 11.25
CA ALA A 100 -6.55 -14.16 10.17
C ALA A 100 -8.09 -14.14 10.05
N PRO A 101 -8.71 -12.95 9.95
CA PRO A 101 -10.18 -12.83 9.88
C PRO A 101 -10.78 -13.59 8.70
N GLU A 102 -11.84 -14.34 8.92
CA GLU A 102 -12.51 -15.16 7.89
C GLU A 102 -12.97 -14.33 6.68
N ALA A 103 -13.38 -13.07 6.88
CA ALA A 103 -13.75 -12.17 5.78
C ALA A 103 -12.58 -11.92 4.81
N LYS A 104 -11.35 -11.78 5.33
CA LYS A 104 -10.13 -11.64 4.51
C LYS A 104 -9.81 -12.93 3.76
N LEU A 105 -9.97 -14.10 4.43
CA LEU A 105 -9.74 -15.41 3.83
C LEU A 105 -10.76 -15.69 2.71
N ALA A 106 -12.01 -15.37 2.92
CA ALA A 106 -13.07 -15.51 1.91
C ALA A 106 -12.77 -14.66 0.65
N ALA A 107 -12.21 -13.45 0.81
CA ALA A 107 -11.81 -12.62 -0.33
C ALA A 107 -10.68 -13.26 -1.14
N ILE A 108 -9.67 -13.85 -0.48
CA ILE A 108 -8.56 -14.56 -1.12
C ILE A 108 -9.08 -15.79 -1.88
N THR A 109 -9.92 -16.61 -1.24
CA THR A 109 -10.49 -17.83 -1.85
C THR A 109 -11.37 -17.51 -3.06
N ARG A 110 -12.19 -16.44 -2.98
CA ARG A 110 -13.01 -15.96 -4.11
C ARG A 110 -12.15 -15.59 -5.33
N LEU A 111 -10.93 -15.12 -5.10
CA LEU A 111 -9.97 -14.79 -6.15
C LEU A 111 -9.18 -16.02 -6.66
N GLY A 112 -9.39 -17.22 -6.08
CA GLY A 112 -8.74 -18.45 -6.49
C GLY A 112 -7.46 -18.79 -5.70
N GLY A 113 -7.11 -18.02 -4.68
CA GLY A 113 -5.97 -18.30 -3.81
C GLY A 113 -6.25 -19.51 -2.89
N GLN A 114 -5.26 -20.37 -2.73
CA GLN A 114 -5.27 -21.48 -1.78
C GLN A 114 -4.71 -21.00 -0.45
N VAL A 115 -5.56 -20.92 0.57
CA VAL A 115 -5.17 -20.44 1.90
C VAL A 115 -4.45 -21.57 2.67
N ARG A 116 -3.25 -21.25 3.20
CA ARG A 116 -2.50 -22.09 4.13
C ARG A 116 -2.31 -21.33 5.45
N LYS A 117 -2.96 -21.81 6.52
CA LYS A 117 -2.85 -21.22 7.85
C LYS A 117 -1.60 -21.75 8.57
N LEU A 118 -0.82 -20.86 9.21
CA LEU A 118 0.32 -21.20 10.05
C LEU A 118 0.21 -20.47 11.39
N PRO A 119 0.83 -21.01 12.48
CA PRO A 119 1.09 -20.26 13.70
C PRO A 119 1.75 -18.92 13.38
N TYR A 120 1.52 -17.91 14.23
CA TYR A 120 2.01 -16.54 13.95
C TYR A 120 3.52 -16.48 13.74
N ASP A 121 4.30 -17.15 14.58
CA ASP A 121 5.77 -17.15 14.51
C ASP A 121 6.27 -17.83 13.23
N ASP A 122 5.66 -18.93 12.82
CA ASP A 122 5.98 -19.62 11.58
C ASP A 122 5.63 -18.76 10.37
N TRP A 123 4.45 -18.12 10.39
CA TRP A 123 4.05 -17.17 9.34
C TRP A 123 5.01 -15.98 9.25
N TRP A 124 5.45 -15.44 10.39
CA TRP A 124 6.42 -14.34 10.43
C TRP A 124 7.78 -14.78 9.90
N ASN A 125 8.21 -15.99 10.22
CA ASN A 125 9.44 -16.58 9.68
C ASN A 125 9.37 -16.71 8.13
N VAL A 126 8.21 -17.08 7.58
CA VAL A 126 7.99 -17.08 6.11
C VAL A 126 8.19 -15.68 5.52
N ILE A 127 7.72 -14.63 6.18
CA ILE A 127 7.95 -13.24 5.72
C ILE A 127 9.44 -12.91 5.70
N ILE A 128 10.19 -13.30 6.75
CA ILE A 128 11.61 -13.00 6.84
C ILE A 128 12.44 -13.80 5.84
N THR A 129 12.16 -15.08 5.67
CA THR A 129 13.00 -16.00 4.89
C THR A 129 12.57 -16.18 3.43
N GLY A 130 11.29 -15.88 3.12
CA GLY A 130 10.69 -16.20 1.83
C GLY A 130 10.51 -17.71 1.59
N HIS A 131 10.71 -18.55 2.61
CA HIS A 131 10.66 -20.00 2.49
C HIS A 131 9.38 -20.57 3.13
N VAL A 132 8.74 -21.48 2.40
CA VAL A 132 7.55 -22.21 2.86
C VAL A 132 7.76 -23.70 2.65
N ASP A 133 7.79 -24.48 3.72
CA ASP A 133 7.95 -25.92 3.63
C ASP A 133 6.90 -26.58 2.73
N GLY A 134 7.36 -27.50 1.89
CA GLY A 134 6.49 -28.28 1.00
C GLY A 134 5.99 -27.52 -0.24
N THR A 135 6.62 -26.40 -0.61
CA THR A 135 6.40 -25.72 -1.88
C THR A 135 7.68 -25.11 -2.44
N ASP A 136 7.90 -25.29 -3.74
CA ASP A 136 8.99 -24.66 -4.51
C ASP A 136 8.48 -23.48 -5.35
N GLY A 137 7.27 -22.99 -5.05
CA GLY A 137 6.63 -21.90 -5.78
C GLY A 137 7.41 -20.59 -5.68
N LEU A 138 7.25 -19.73 -6.67
CA LEU A 138 7.82 -18.39 -6.69
C LEU A 138 7.27 -17.57 -5.52
N PHE A 139 8.14 -17.24 -4.56
CA PHE A 139 7.76 -16.41 -3.42
C PHE A 139 7.76 -14.93 -3.82
N LEU A 140 6.62 -14.28 -3.62
CA LEU A 140 6.43 -12.85 -3.85
C LEU A 140 6.41 -12.13 -2.50
N HIS A 141 7.52 -11.45 -2.19
CA HIS A 141 7.60 -10.72 -0.93
C HIS A 141 6.69 -9.48 -0.95
N PRO A 142 5.80 -9.28 0.04
CA PRO A 142 4.80 -8.22 0.02
C PRO A 142 5.38 -6.79 0.05
N VAL A 143 6.68 -6.63 0.34
CA VAL A 143 7.34 -5.34 0.57
C VAL A 143 8.69 -5.23 -0.14
N GLN A 144 9.62 -6.18 0.06
CA GLN A 144 11.04 -6.08 -0.30
C GLN A 144 11.36 -6.40 -1.77
N ASP A 145 10.40 -6.92 -2.52
CA ASP A 145 10.60 -7.32 -3.91
C ASP A 145 10.78 -6.08 -4.82
N PRO A 146 11.92 -5.93 -5.52
CA PRO A 146 12.15 -4.80 -6.43
C PRO A 146 11.11 -4.71 -7.56
N GLY A 147 10.61 -5.86 -8.03
CA GLY A 147 9.54 -5.92 -9.04
C GLY A 147 8.22 -5.40 -8.48
N VAL A 148 7.92 -5.70 -7.20
CA VAL A 148 6.75 -5.13 -6.51
C VAL A 148 6.90 -3.61 -6.38
N MET A 149 8.06 -3.12 -5.96
CA MET A 149 8.31 -1.67 -5.83
C MET A 149 8.23 -0.97 -7.19
N ALA A 150 8.80 -1.52 -8.25
CA ALA A 150 8.72 -0.96 -9.60
C ALA A 150 7.28 -0.86 -10.11
N GLY A 151 6.48 -1.93 -9.90
CA GLY A 151 5.05 -1.90 -10.24
C GLY A 151 4.28 -0.82 -9.48
N ASN A 152 4.56 -0.63 -8.18
CA ASN A 152 3.96 0.43 -7.37
C ASN A 152 4.40 1.83 -7.84
N GLY A 153 5.62 1.97 -8.34
CA GLY A 153 6.17 3.23 -8.87
C GLY A 153 5.38 3.80 -10.05
N THR A 154 4.64 2.97 -10.77
CA THR A 154 3.78 3.40 -11.88
C THR A 154 2.70 4.40 -11.45
N ILE A 155 2.32 4.40 -10.16
CA ILE A 155 1.42 5.40 -9.58
C ILE A 155 2.04 6.80 -9.66
N GLY A 156 3.34 6.91 -9.38
CA GLY A 156 4.08 8.18 -9.48
C GLY A 156 4.11 8.73 -10.91
N LEU A 157 4.29 7.85 -11.91
CA LEU A 157 4.22 8.25 -13.33
C LEU A 157 2.84 8.80 -13.68
N GLU A 158 1.78 8.08 -13.31
CA GLU A 158 0.40 8.50 -13.57
C GLU A 158 0.03 9.81 -12.87
N ILE A 159 0.53 10.05 -11.65
CA ILE A 159 0.33 11.30 -10.92
C ILE A 159 0.95 12.47 -11.71
N LEU A 160 2.20 12.33 -12.15
CA LEU A 160 2.89 13.39 -12.88
C LEU A 160 2.33 13.59 -14.31
N ASP A 161 1.80 12.55 -14.94
CA ASP A 161 1.08 12.68 -16.22
C ASP A 161 -0.20 13.54 -16.07
N ASP A 162 -0.91 13.42 -14.92
CA ASP A 162 -2.17 14.12 -14.65
C ASP A 162 -1.96 15.49 -13.97
N LEU A 163 -0.91 15.64 -13.15
CA LEU A 163 -0.52 16.85 -12.41
C LEU A 163 1.00 16.96 -12.40
N PRO A 164 1.61 17.67 -13.37
CA PRO A 164 3.08 17.67 -13.55
C PRO A 164 3.89 18.33 -12.43
N ASP A 165 3.28 19.20 -11.64
CA ASP A 165 3.95 20.03 -10.63
C ASP A 165 3.24 20.00 -9.27
N PRO A 166 3.10 18.83 -8.61
CA PRO A 166 2.58 18.77 -7.26
C PRO A 166 3.61 19.30 -6.24
N ASP A 167 3.15 20.03 -5.23
CA ASP A 167 4.02 20.52 -4.15
C ASP A 167 4.40 19.37 -3.19
N ALA A 168 3.47 18.44 -2.95
CA ALA A 168 3.70 17.28 -2.11
C ALA A 168 2.90 16.06 -2.57
N ILE A 169 3.46 14.86 -2.32
CA ILE A 169 2.74 13.59 -2.43
C ILE A 169 2.72 12.92 -1.07
N VAL A 170 1.53 12.61 -0.57
CA VAL A 170 1.33 11.90 0.70
C VAL A 170 1.08 10.43 0.42
N ILE A 171 1.90 9.58 1.01
CA ILE A 171 1.93 8.14 0.78
C ILE A 171 1.66 7.43 2.11
N PRO A 172 0.62 6.57 2.21
CA PRO A 172 0.44 5.76 3.41
C PRO A 172 1.59 4.77 3.56
N TYR A 173 2.18 4.72 4.75
CA TYR A 173 3.33 3.87 5.03
C TYR A 173 2.93 2.66 5.87
N GLY A 174 3.38 1.49 5.42
CA GLY A 174 3.36 0.24 6.16
C GLY A 174 4.76 -0.39 6.09
N GLY A 175 5.00 -1.30 5.16
CA GLY A 175 6.34 -1.88 4.96
C GLY A 175 7.28 -1.08 4.04
N GLY A 176 6.83 0.01 3.41
CA GLY A 176 7.67 0.90 2.59
C GLY A 176 7.68 0.63 1.08
N GLY A 177 7.20 -0.52 0.60
CA GLY A 177 7.29 -0.86 -0.82
C GLY A 177 6.50 0.07 -1.77
N LEU A 178 5.38 0.66 -1.30
CA LEU A 178 4.67 1.72 -2.02
C LEU A 178 5.50 3.01 -2.05
N THR A 179 6.01 3.40 -0.89
CA THR A 179 6.81 4.62 -0.73
C THR A 179 8.06 4.59 -1.61
N VAL A 180 8.84 3.49 -1.55
CA VAL A 180 10.05 3.37 -2.37
C VAL A 180 9.70 3.44 -3.86
N GLY A 181 8.67 2.74 -4.32
CA GLY A 181 8.26 2.76 -5.73
C GLY A 181 7.87 4.15 -6.20
N VAL A 182 6.87 4.76 -5.54
CA VAL A 182 6.35 6.09 -5.93
C VAL A 182 7.42 7.15 -5.79
N ALA A 183 8.11 7.21 -4.65
CA ALA A 183 9.14 8.21 -4.42
C ALA A 183 10.30 8.10 -5.41
N SER A 184 10.67 6.89 -5.86
CA SER A 184 11.68 6.72 -6.90
C SER A 184 11.28 7.38 -8.23
N ALA A 185 10.04 7.21 -8.67
CA ALA A 185 9.53 7.86 -9.88
C ALA A 185 9.52 9.39 -9.71
N ILE A 186 9.04 9.89 -8.56
CA ILE A 186 8.94 11.32 -8.29
C ILE A 186 10.33 11.96 -8.18
N ARG A 187 11.29 11.35 -7.47
CA ARG A 187 12.66 11.88 -7.37
C ARG A 187 13.36 11.96 -8.71
N ALA A 188 13.05 11.03 -9.63
CA ALA A 188 13.63 11.03 -10.98
C ALA A 188 13.04 12.12 -11.89
N LEU A 189 11.74 12.42 -11.78
CA LEU A 189 11.02 13.27 -12.73
C LEU A 189 10.62 14.64 -12.18
N SER A 190 10.40 14.76 -10.86
CA SER A 190 10.00 15.99 -10.17
C SER A 190 10.69 16.07 -8.79
N PRO A 191 12.02 16.24 -8.76
CA PRO A 191 12.81 16.14 -7.52
C PRO A 191 12.45 17.20 -6.46
N GLN A 192 11.83 18.31 -6.86
CA GLN A 192 11.35 19.37 -5.97
C GLN A 192 10.07 18.99 -5.20
N THR A 193 9.29 18.03 -5.71
CA THR A 193 8.06 17.55 -5.04
C THR A 193 8.39 16.88 -3.72
N ARG A 194 7.77 17.33 -2.64
CA ARG A 194 7.98 16.74 -1.31
C ARG A 194 7.32 15.38 -1.21
N ILE A 195 8.02 14.42 -0.62
CA ILE A 195 7.51 13.09 -0.28
C ILE A 195 7.20 13.05 1.21
N VAL A 196 5.92 12.96 1.51
CA VAL A 196 5.41 12.87 2.88
C VAL A 196 4.81 11.49 3.10
N THR A 197 5.13 10.83 4.20
CA THR A 197 4.51 9.56 4.56
C THR A 197 3.54 9.74 5.71
N ALA A 198 2.50 8.91 5.78
CA ALA A 198 1.51 8.91 6.84
C ALA A 198 1.32 7.51 7.41
N GLU A 199 1.39 7.40 8.74
CA GLU A 199 1.16 6.18 9.52
C GLU A 199 0.08 6.44 10.58
N PRO A 200 -0.64 5.41 11.07
CA PRO A 200 -1.48 5.61 12.24
C PRO A 200 -0.61 5.85 13.49
N GLU A 201 -1.02 6.75 14.36
CA GLU A 201 -0.31 7.03 15.63
C GLU A 201 -0.08 5.78 16.50
N THR A 202 -0.91 4.76 16.29
CA THR A 202 -0.86 3.48 17.00
C THR A 202 0.26 2.53 16.53
N ALA A 203 0.96 2.88 15.41
CA ALA A 203 1.96 2.03 14.77
C ALA A 203 2.92 2.85 13.86
N ALA A 204 3.44 3.98 14.36
CA ALA A 204 4.20 4.96 13.57
C ALA A 204 5.72 4.66 13.60
N ALA A 205 6.11 3.51 13.03
CA ALA A 205 7.49 3.03 13.06
C ALA A 205 8.46 3.88 12.23
N LEU A 206 8.02 4.40 11.06
CA LEU A 206 8.89 5.26 10.26
C LEU A 206 9.11 6.63 10.90
N VAL A 207 8.08 7.19 11.55
CA VAL A 207 8.23 8.42 12.34
C VAL A 207 9.29 8.24 13.42
N ALA A 208 9.24 7.14 14.18
CA ALA A 208 10.23 6.84 15.20
C ALA A 208 11.63 6.60 14.60
N ALA A 209 11.72 5.85 13.50
CA ALA A 209 12.99 5.57 12.83
C ALA A 209 13.66 6.83 12.28
N ILE A 210 12.90 7.74 11.66
CA ILE A 210 13.44 9.04 11.18
C ILE A 210 13.92 9.88 12.36
N GLY A 211 13.17 9.94 13.46
CA GLY A 211 13.57 10.67 14.67
C GLY A 211 14.84 10.10 15.33
N ALA A 212 15.04 8.80 15.28
CA ALA A 212 16.19 8.10 15.85
C ALA A 212 17.38 7.98 14.87
N GLY A 213 17.16 8.19 13.56
CA GLY A 213 18.17 7.96 12.52
C GLY A 213 18.45 6.48 12.23
N GLN A 214 17.62 5.56 12.72
CA GLN A 214 17.73 4.10 12.55
C GLN A 214 16.39 3.41 12.80
N PRO A 215 16.17 2.18 12.30
CA PRO A 215 15.02 1.37 12.67
C PRO A 215 14.84 1.29 14.19
N THR A 216 13.63 1.56 14.65
CA THR A 216 13.30 1.67 16.08
C THR A 216 11.95 1.03 16.34
N ASP A 217 11.87 0.19 17.37
CA ASP A 217 10.63 -0.42 17.80
C ASP A 217 9.69 0.61 18.42
N VAL A 218 8.40 0.49 18.10
CA VAL A 218 7.33 1.30 18.70
C VAL A 218 6.32 0.41 19.43
N ASP A 219 5.60 1.02 20.38
CA ASP A 219 4.48 0.38 21.04
C ASP A 219 3.31 0.24 20.05
N TYR A 220 3.21 -0.95 19.43
CA TYR A 220 2.16 -1.26 18.46
C TYR A 220 0.84 -1.51 19.15
N ARG A 221 -0.17 -0.74 18.79
CA ARG A 221 -1.56 -0.94 19.22
C ARG A 221 -2.42 -1.19 17.98
N ALA A 222 -3.20 -2.27 18.01
CA ALA A 222 -4.12 -2.58 16.92
C ALA A 222 -5.20 -1.51 16.79
N SER A 223 -5.57 -1.18 15.54
CA SER A 223 -6.67 -0.28 15.20
C SER A 223 -7.34 -0.76 13.91
N PHE A 224 -8.38 -0.06 13.45
CA PHE A 224 -8.99 -0.37 12.15
C PHE A 224 -8.07 -0.03 10.96
N VAL A 225 -6.95 0.66 11.20
CA VAL A 225 -5.93 0.98 10.19
C VAL A 225 -4.92 -0.17 10.10
N ASP A 226 -5.38 -1.33 9.70
CA ASP A 226 -4.61 -2.59 9.73
C ASP A 226 -3.78 -2.87 8.46
N GLY A 227 -3.91 -2.04 7.44
CA GLY A 227 -3.14 -2.12 6.18
C GLY A 227 -1.87 -1.27 6.15
N SER A 228 -1.60 -0.48 7.20
CA SER A 228 -0.46 0.44 7.35
C SER A 228 0.06 0.44 8.77
N GLY A 229 1.25 1.03 8.96
CA GLY A 229 1.94 0.99 10.24
C GLY A 229 2.63 -0.36 10.50
N SER A 230 3.58 -0.36 11.41
CA SER A 230 4.34 -1.54 11.80
C SER A 230 4.95 -1.37 13.20
N ARG A 231 5.53 -2.44 13.76
CA ARG A 231 6.29 -2.36 15.02
C ARG A 231 7.66 -1.73 14.83
N CYS A 232 8.27 -1.98 13.66
CA CYS A 232 9.59 -1.47 13.31
C CYS A 232 9.70 -1.36 11.79
N VAL A 233 10.53 -0.47 11.30
CA VAL A 233 10.94 -0.46 9.89
C VAL A 233 11.89 -1.62 9.67
N LEU A 234 11.68 -2.41 8.62
CA LEU A 234 12.59 -3.51 8.27
C LEU A 234 13.99 -2.97 7.96
N ASP A 235 15.03 -3.59 8.50
CA ASP A 235 16.44 -3.19 8.28
C ASP A 235 16.80 -3.09 6.80
N SER A 236 16.29 -4.00 5.98
CA SER A 236 16.48 -4.00 4.53
C SER A 236 15.76 -2.85 3.81
N MET A 237 14.67 -2.33 4.40
CA MET A 237 13.90 -1.23 3.82
C MET A 237 14.39 0.15 4.26
N TRP A 238 15.02 0.26 5.44
CA TRP A 238 15.52 1.52 5.96
C TRP A 238 16.42 2.29 4.98
N PRO A 239 17.50 1.68 4.42
CA PRO A 239 18.38 2.39 3.48
C PRO A 239 17.69 2.77 2.16
N LEU A 240 16.56 2.16 1.85
CA LEU A 240 15.77 2.49 0.66
C LEU A 240 14.78 3.63 0.92
N VAL A 241 14.19 3.69 2.10
CA VAL A 241 13.13 4.64 2.45
C VAL A 241 13.68 5.95 2.99
N ALA A 242 14.64 5.89 3.92
CA ALA A 242 15.14 7.06 4.63
C ALA A 242 15.60 8.21 3.70
N PRO A 243 16.37 7.96 2.62
CA PRO A 243 16.83 9.03 1.73
C PRO A 243 15.74 9.58 0.79
N LEU A 244 14.56 8.97 0.74
CA LEU A 244 13.48 9.34 -0.18
C LEU A 244 12.41 10.22 0.47
N VAL A 245 12.25 10.16 1.80
CA VAL A 245 11.16 10.77 2.56
C VAL A 245 11.59 12.10 3.16
N ASP A 246 10.85 13.16 2.88
CA ASP A 246 11.11 14.50 3.46
C ASP A 246 10.44 14.68 4.81
N ALA A 247 9.31 13.99 5.05
CA ALA A 247 8.60 14.00 6.34
C ALA A 247 7.81 12.72 6.55
N ALA A 248 7.74 12.25 7.78
CA ALA A 248 6.86 11.17 8.22
C ALA A 248 5.91 11.69 9.30
N LEU A 249 4.62 11.36 9.16
CA LEU A 249 3.54 11.87 10.01
C LEU A 249 2.84 10.73 10.72
N ALA A 250 2.64 10.86 12.03
CA ALA A 250 1.76 10.01 12.81
C ALA A 250 0.37 10.65 12.86
N ILE A 251 -0.65 9.96 12.34
CA ILE A 251 -2.00 10.48 12.22
C ILE A 251 -2.90 9.85 13.28
N PRO A 252 -3.63 10.64 14.08
CA PRO A 252 -4.60 10.12 15.03
C PRO A 252 -5.66 9.25 14.34
N VAL A 253 -6.00 8.12 14.95
CA VAL A 253 -6.98 7.17 14.38
C VAL A 253 -8.33 7.85 14.15
N ALA A 254 -8.73 8.77 15.03
CA ALA A 254 -9.94 9.55 14.88
C ALA A 254 -9.96 10.43 13.61
N GLU A 255 -8.81 11.01 13.23
CA GLU A 255 -8.67 11.79 11.99
C GLU A 255 -8.75 10.89 10.75
N VAL A 256 -8.21 9.67 10.84
CA VAL A 256 -8.37 8.68 9.77
C VAL A 256 -9.83 8.29 9.59
N ALA A 257 -10.58 8.07 10.68
CA ALA A 257 -12.01 7.80 10.62
C ALA A 257 -12.80 8.99 10.02
N ALA A 258 -12.45 10.23 10.38
CA ALA A 258 -13.02 11.43 9.79
C ALA A 258 -12.76 11.52 8.29
N ALA A 259 -11.53 11.18 7.84
CA ALA A 259 -11.19 11.14 6.43
C ALA A 259 -11.97 10.06 5.67
N VAL A 260 -12.18 8.87 6.24
CA VAL A 260 -13.06 7.84 5.62
C VAL A 260 -14.45 8.40 5.37
N ARG A 261 -15.05 9.09 6.36
CA ARG A 261 -16.36 9.75 6.20
C ARG A 261 -16.34 10.82 5.10
N THR A 262 -15.34 11.68 5.13
CA THR A 262 -15.18 12.77 4.13
C THR A 262 -15.08 12.20 2.71
N LEU A 263 -14.29 11.14 2.49
CA LEU A 263 -14.17 10.48 1.19
C LEU A 263 -15.51 9.89 0.73
N ALA A 264 -16.22 9.20 1.61
CA ALA A 264 -17.54 8.65 1.29
C ALA A 264 -18.57 9.75 0.99
N GLU A 265 -18.55 10.84 1.76
CA GLU A 265 -19.51 11.94 1.63
C GLU A 265 -19.23 12.85 0.45
N ARG A 266 -17.98 13.25 0.23
CA ARG A 266 -17.62 14.27 -0.77
C ARG A 266 -17.26 13.71 -2.14
N VAL A 267 -16.68 12.49 -2.19
CA VAL A 267 -16.19 11.89 -3.43
C VAL A 267 -16.93 10.61 -3.81
N ARG A 268 -17.75 10.06 -2.89
CA ARG A 268 -18.50 8.81 -3.08
C ARG A 268 -17.59 7.59 -3.30
N VAL A 269 -16.42 7.61 -2.66
CA VAL A 269 -15.50 6.46 -2.67
C VAL A 269 -15.34 5.87 -1.28
N ILE A 270 -15.14 4.56 -1.21
CA ILE A 270 -14.88 3.84 0.02
C ILE A 270 -13.37 3.64 0.15
N ALA A 271 -12.79 4.10 1.26
CA ALA A 271 -11.41 3.83 1.62
C ALA A 271 -11.36 2.96 2.88
N GLU A 272 -10.40 2.04 2.94
CA GLU A 272 -9.99 1.41 4.20
C GLU A 272 -9.13 2.37 5.04
N GLY A 273 -8.85 2.03 6.30
CA GLY A 273 -8.05 2.89 7.16
C GLY A 273 -6.71 3.31 6.54
N ALA A 274 -5.96 2.35 5.96
CA ALA A 274 -4.71 2.65 5.26
C ALA A 274 -4.91 3.59 4.05
N GLY A 275 -6.02 3.45 3.32
CA GLY A 275 -6.35 4.30 2.18
C GLY A 275 -6.73 5.73 2.58
N ALA A 276 -7.20 5.94 3.80
CA ALA A 276 -7.61 7.24 4.31
C ALA A 276 -6.49 8.01 5.03
N LEU A 277 -5.34 7.39 5.32
CA LEU A 277 -4.21 8.04 6.02
C LEU A 277 -3.68 9.28 5.29
N ALA A 278 -3.42 9.16 3.98
CA ALA A 278 -2.91 10.27 3.21
C ALA A 278 -3.91 11.44 3.11
N PRO A 279 -5.20 11.20 2.82
CA PRO A 279 -6.23 12.24 2.93
C PRO A 279 -6.34 12.87 4.32
N ALA A 280 -6.27 12.07 5.41
CA ALA A 280 -6.29 12.57 6.78
C ALA A 280 -5.13 13.54 7.05
N ALA A 281 -3.90 13.16 6.65
CA ALA A 281 -2.72 14.02 6.78
C ALA A 281 -2.89 15.35 6.03
N ALA A 282 -3.48 15.34 4.86
CA ALA A 282 -3.72 16.55 4.09
C ALA A 282 -4.82 17.42 4.70
N LEU A 283 -5.92 16.83 5.16
CA LEU A 283 -7.05 17.54 5.77
C LEU A 283 -6.68 18.21 7.10
N THR A 284 -5.75 17.63 7.85
CA THR A 284 -5.21 18.26 9.09
C THR A 284 -4.18 19.35 8.84
N GLY A 285 -3.77 19.59 7.58
CA GLY A 285 -2.75 20.59 7.22
C GLY A 285 -1.30 20.15 7.46
N LEU A 286 -1.08 18.96 8.03
CA LEU A 286 0.28 18.45 8.33
C LEU A 286 1.10 18.14 7.08
N ALA A 287 0.43 17.87 5.95
CA ALA A 287 1.10 17.60 4.68
C ALA A 287 1.67 18.84 3.98
N GLY A 288 1.32 20.06 4.44
CA GLY A 288 1.71 21.34 3.85
C GLY A 288 0.58 21.99 3.06
N THR A 289 0.94 22.97 2.25
CA THR A 289 0.04 23.79 1.43
C THR A 289 0.29 23.58 -0.07
N GLY A 290 -0.47 24.25 -0.93
CA GLY A 290 -0.35 24.12 -2.39
C GLY A 290 -1.05 22.87 -2.92
N LYS A 291 -0.55 22.27 -3.98
CA LYS A 291 -1.09 21.08 -4.64
C LYS A 291 -0.59 19.81 -3.93
N VAL A 292 -1.40 19.25 -3.07
CA VAL A 292 -1.08 18.04 -2.28
C VAL A 292 -1.80 16.83 -2.86
N VAL A 293 -1.06 15.84 -3.35
CA VAL A 293 -1.61 14.58 -3.86
C VAL A 293 -1.60 13.53 -2.77
N CYS A 294 -2.76 12.94 -2.51
CA CYS A 294 -2.95 11.86 -1.53
C CYS A 294 -3.21 10.55 -2.24
N ILE A 295 -2.44 9.50 -1.95
CA ILE A 295 -2.70 8.16 -2.48
C ILE A 295 -3.75 7.47 -1.60
N VAL A 296 -4.96 7.30 -2.15
CA VAL A 296 -6.02 6.46 -1.54
C VAL A 296 -5.70 5.00 -1.88
N SER A 297 -4.87 4.37 -1.07
CA SER A 297 -4.15 3.15 -1.40
C SER A 297 -5.03 1.89 -1.50
N GLY A 298 -6.18 1.89 -0.83
CA GLY A 298 -7.11 0.76 -0.84
C GLY A 298 -8.47 1.07 -0.22
N GLY A 299 -9.43 0.16 -0.46
CA GLY A 299 -10.81 0.25 0.01
C GLY A 299 -11.35 -1.06 0.62
N ASN A 300 -10.50 -2.03 0.93
CA ASN A 300 -10.91 -3.33 1.47
C ASN A 300 -11.20 -3.28 2.98
N ILE A 301 -12.16 -2.45 3.37
CA ILE A 301 -12.63 -2.34 4.75
C ILE A 301 -13.79 -3.32 5.01
N ASN A 302 -13.88 -3.82 6.25
CA ASN A 302 -15.05 -4.58 6.67
C ASN A 302 -16.30 -3.68 6.68
N LEU A 303 -17.39 -4.14 6.07
CA LEU A 303 -18.60 -3.33 5.91
C LEU A 303 -19.25 -2.94 7.24
N SER A 304 -19.18 -3.79 8.29
CA SER A 304 -19.67 -3.41 9.62
C SER A 304 -18.82 -2.29 10.20
N LYS A 305 -17.48 -2.38 10.10
CA LYS A 305 -16.58 -1.30 10.56
C LYS A 305 -16.81 0.00 9.77
N LEU A 306 -17.02 -0.09 8.45
CA LEU A 306 -17.39 1.07 7.64
C LEU A 306 -18.69 1.70 8.13
N ALA A 307 -19.72 0.90 8.41
CA ALA A 307 -21.01 1.40 8.92
C ALA A 307 -20.83 2.10 10.26
N ASP A 308 -20.04 1.55 11.19
CA ASP A 308 -19.72 2.16 12.47
C ASP A 308 -19.05 3.53 12.27
N ILE A 309 -18.03 3.59 11.39
CA ILE A 309 -17.31 4.84 11.08
C ILE A 309 -18.25 5.88 10.46
N LEU A 310 -19.09 5.48 9.51
CA LEU A 310 -20.07 6.38 8.88
C LEU A 310 -21.12 6.84 9.89
N GLY A 311 -21.43 6.03 10.90
CA GLY A 311 -22.30 6.36 12.04
C GLY A 311 -21.65 7.24 13.11
N GLY A 312 -20.35 7.59 12.96
CA GLY A 312 -19.65 8.50 13.87
C GLY A 312 -18.60 7.86 14.76
N ALA A 313 -18.36 6.54 14.68
CA ALA A 313 -17.26 5.91 15.42
C ALA A 313 -15.89 6.46 14.96
N THR A 314 -14.94 6.53 15.90
CA THR A 314 -13.60 7.09 15.69
C THR A 314 -12.49 6.06 15.90
N GLU A 315 -12.84 4.81 16.28
CA GLU A 315 -11.91 3.72 16.57
C GLU A 315 -12.29 2.44 15.83
#